data_0f31c37f9636f92c7fc840d9109cdc7b
#
_entry.id   0f31c37f9636f92c7fc840d9109cdc7b
#
_cell.length_a   1.000
_cell.length_b   1.000
_cell.length_c   1.000
_cell.angle_alpha   90.00
_cell.angle_beta   90.00
_cell.angle_gamma   90.00
#
_symmetry.space_group_name_H-M   'P 1'
#
loop_
_entity.id
_entity.type
_entity.pdbx_description
1 polymer ?
#
loop_
_entity_poly.entity_id
_entity_poly.type
_entity_poly.pdbx_seq_one_letter_code
_entity_poly.pdbx_strand_id
1 'polypeptide(L)'
;MKSVILALASVTGALAQGAAYAQCGGTGWTGATTCVSGYVCTYENDYYSQCLPGTATTTATTIVTSTTAAATTSTTAPAATSTSSASGSFKWFGVDESCAEFGSDDYPGTWGIDFIFPDNSSLQTLLDQGFNIFRVPFAMERMLSEEDLTSALAPAYLANYTGTINYITENGGWAIIDPHNYGRFYGVVIDDTSAFQTFWENLAGQFKDNSYVIFDTNNEYHDEDQSLVFDMNQAAIDGIRAAGATSQYIAVEGNAYTGAWSWTEYNTDLASLTDSENKILYEMHQYLDSDSSGTSDECVNSTIGVDRVTSATQWLQENGKVGILGEFAGGPNDVCYEAVEGMLDYLQENSDVWLGALWWAGGPWWGDTFYAFEPPSGEGYVYYDSLLEEYVPS
;
A
#
# COMPACT_ATOMS: atom_id res chain seq x y z
N MET A 1 -15.34 -64.27 35.19
CA MET A 1 -14.75 -63.83 33.94
C MET A 1 -15.84 -63.00 33.24
N LYS A 2 -15.70 -61.67 33.28
CA LYS A 2 -16.62 -60.75 32.54
C LYS A 2 -15.87 -60.19 31.37
N SER A 3 -16.29 -60.59 30.17
CA SER A 3 -15.72 -60.07 28.88
C SER A 3 -16.23 -58.65 28.67
N VAL A 4 -15.31 -57.70 28.52
CA VAL A 4 -15.62 -56.34 28.10
C VAL A 4 -15.42 -56.29 26.57
N ILE A 5 -16.49 -55.99 25.86
CA ILE A 5 -16.47 -55.76 24.40
C ILE A 5 -16.16 -54.25 24.21
N LEU A 6 -15.00 -53.97 23.63
CA LEU A 6 -14.66 -52.60 23.21
C LEU A 6 -15.31 -52.34 21.84
N ALA A 7 -16.24 -51.42 21.78
CA ALA A 7 -16.80 -50.93 20.52
C ALA A 7 -15.84 -49.85 19.96
N LEU A 8 -15.24 -50.09 18.79
CA LEU A 8 -14.54 -49.06 18.00
C LEU A 8 -15.59 -48.18 17.35
N ALA A 9 -15.69 -46.94 17.78
CA ALA A 9 -16.42 -45.92 17.05
C ALA A 9 -15.57 -45.41 15.88
N SER A 10 -16.01 -45.69 14.68
CA SER A 10 -15.44 -45.11 13.45
C SER A 10 -15.84 -43.63 13.37
N VAL A 11 -14.91 -42.74 13.59
CA VAL A 11 -15.10 -41.29 13.32
C VAL A 11 -14.95 -41.12 11.80
N THR A 12 -16.07 -40.98 11.10
CA THR A 12 -16.06 -40.47 9.72
C THR A 12 -15.77 -38.97 9.79
N GLY A 13 -14.52 -38.57 9.54
CA GLY A 13 -14.16 -37.18 9.39
C GLY A 13 -14.94 -36.57 8.23
N ALA A 14 -15.81 -35.62 8.51
CA ALA A 14 -16.34 -34.75 7.47
C ALA A 14 -15.14 -33.97 6.88
N LEU A 15 -14.89 -34.14 5.57
CA LEU A 15 -13.91 -33.32 4.89
C LEU A 15 -14.38 -31.87 4.96
N ALA A 16 -13.58 -31.02 5.57
CA ALA A 16 -13.87 -29.58 5.64
C ALA A 16 -13.93 -29.04 4.21
N GLN A 17 -14.89 -28.18 3.91
CA GLN A 17 -14.95 -27.44 2.65
C GLN A 17 -14.09 -26.18 2.80
N GLY A 18 -13.39 -25.78 1.73
CA GLY A 18 -12.69 -24.52 1.67
C GLY A 18 -13.67 -23.34 1.73
N ALA A 19 -13.35 -22.31 2.47
CA ALA A 19 -14.12 -21.08 2.53
C ALA A 19 -14.16 -20.36 1.15
N ALA A 20 -14.98 -19.35 1.02
CA ALA A 20 -14.95 -18.45 -0.14
C ALA A 20 -13.52 -17.91 -0.32
N TYR A 21 -13.02 -17.91 -1.54
CA TYR A 21 -11.66 -17.47 -1.93
C TYR A 21 -10.50 -18.25 -1.31
N ALA A 22 -10.72 -19.31 -0.53
CA ALA A 22 -9.65 -20.13 0.02
C ALA A 22 -9.05 -21.06 -1.04
N GLN A 23 -7.77 -21.40 -0.86
CA GLN A 23 -7.11 -22.42 -1.69
C GLN A 23 -7.83 -23.77 -1.60
N CYS A 24 -8.01 -24.42 -2.77
CA CYS A 24 -8.71 -25.69 -2.87
C CYS A 24 -8.01 -26.75 -3.74
N GLY A 25 -6.81 -26.46 -4.21
CA GLY A 25 -6.01 -27.39 -5.04
C GLY A 25 -4.63 -26.84 -5.34
N GLY A 26 -3.82 -27.66 -6.05
CA GLY A 26 -2.46 -27.38 -6.45
C GLY A 26 -1.49 -28.50 -6.07
N THR A 27 -0.30 -28.51 -6.65
CA THR A 27 0.73 -29.52 -6.38
C THR A 27 1.19 -29.43 -4.94
N GLY A 28 1.02 -30.51 -4.16
CA GLY A 28 1.37 -30.56 -2.74
C GLY A 28 0.27 -30.11 -1.78
N TRP A 29 -0.87 -29.63 -2.26
CA TRP A 29 -1.98 -29.23 -1.43
C TRP A 29 -2.58 -30.39 -0.64
N THR A 30 -2.75 -30.21 0.69
CA THR A 30 -3.30 -31.23 1.60
C THR A 30 -4.57 -30.79 2.29
N GLY A 31 -5.06 -29.58 2.00
CA GLY A 31 -6.28 -29.02 2.58
C GLY A 31 -7.56 -29.43 1.85
N ALA A 32 -8.64 -28.67 2.05
CA ALA A 32 -9.93 -28.90 1.42
C ALA A 32 -9.84 -28.78 -0.10
N THR A 33 -10.46 -29.72 -0.83
CA THR A 33 -10.51 -29.70 -2.31
C THR A 33 -11.90 -29.42 -2.87
N THR A 34 -12.83 -29.08 -1.99
CA THR A 34 -14.21 -28.68 -2.34
C THR A 34 -14.54 -27.38 -1.64
N CYS A 35 -15.25 -26.51 -2.30
CA CYS A 35 -15.61 -25.18 -1.80
C CYS A 35 -16.99 -25.16 -1.13
N VAL A 36 -17.25 -24.15 -0.30
CA VAL A 36 -18.57 -23.88 0.24
C VAL A 36 -19.59 -23.62 -0.87
N SER A 37 -20.88 -23.72 -0.53
CA SER A 37 -21.97 -23.57 -1.51
C SER A 37 -21.92 -22.19 -2.18
N GLY A 38 -22.00 -22.17 -3.52
CA GLY A 38 -21.90 -20.95 -4.32
C GLY A 38 -20.50 -20.70 -4.89
N TYR A 39 -19.52 -21.52 -4.51
CA TYR A 39 -18.14 -21.43 -4.97
C TYR A 39 -17.67 -22.72 -5.63
N VAL A 40 -16.81 -22.58 -6.63
CA VAL A 40 -16.22 -23.70 -7.40
C VAL A 40 -14.71 -23.60 -7.30
N CYS A 41 -14.05 -24.72 -7.07
CA CYS A 41 -12.59 -24.79 -7.12
C CYS A 41 -12.10 -24.56 -8.55
N THR A 42 -11.58 -23.38 -8.83
CA THR A 42 -11.10 -22.95 -10.14
C THR A 42 -9.59 -23.11 -10.19
N TYR A 43 -9.09 -23.71 -11.25
CA TYR A 43 -7.66 -23.89 -11.50
C TYR A 43 -7.04 -22.54 -11.92
N GLU A 44 -6.00 -22.13 -11.24
CA GLU A 44 -5.21 -20.94 -11.59
C GLU A 44 -3.84 -21.35 -12.18
N ASN A 45 -3.14 -22.26 -11.49
CA ASN A 45 -1.85 -22.82 -11.97
C ASN A 45 -1.57 -24.19 -11.32
N ASP A 46 -0.45 -24.81 -11.66
CA ASP A 46 -0.10 -26.16 -11.19
C ASP A 46 0.05 -26.27 -9.66
N TYR A 47 0.25 -25.17 -8.97
CA TYR A 47 0.47 -25.13 -7.52
C TYR A 47 -0.71 -24.54 -6.75
N TYR A 48 -1.68 -23.90 -7.45
CA TYR A 48 -2.78 -23.17 -6.80
C TYR A 48 -4.10 -23.31 -7.57
N SER A 49 -5.17 -23.58 -6.82
CA SER A 49 -6.55 -23.49 -7.29
C SER A 49 -7.38 -22.84 -6.19
N GLN A 50 -8.31 -21.96 -6.53
CA GLN A 50 -9.07 -21.13 -5.61
C GLN A 50 -10.57 -21.38 -5.67
N CYS A 51 -11.25 -21.20 -4.55
CA CYS A 51 -12.72 -21.24 -4.44
C CYS A 51 -13.31 -19.93 -4.97
N LEU A 52 -13.66 -19.84 -6.24
CA LEU A 52 -14.26 -18.65 -6.85
C LEU A 52 -15.79 -18.77 -6.98
N PRO A 53 -16.55 -17.64 -7.00
CA PRO A 53 -17.99 -17.68 -7.22
C PRO A 53 -18.35 -18.39 -8.52
N GLY A 54 -19.23 -19.38 -8.44
CA GLY A 54 -19.64 -20.16 -9.62
C GLY A 54 -20.64 -21.27 -9.30
N THR A 55 -21.32 -21.76 -10.34
CA THR A 55 -22.18 -22.95 -10.25
C THR A 55 -21.45 -24.14 -10.88
N ALA A 56 -21.26 -25.22 -10.13
CA ALA A 56 -20.60 -26.43 -10.61
C ALA A 56 -21.36 -27.03 -11.80
N THR A 57 -20.79 -26.90 -12.99
CA THR A 57 -21.23 -27.64 -14.18
C THR A 57 -20.45 -28.95 -14.21
N THR A 58 -21.12 -30.08 -13.93
CA THR A 58 -20.51 -31.41 -14.03
C THR A 58 -20.24 -31.73 -15.47
N THR A 59 -19.02 -31.51 -15.92
CA THR A 59 -18.52 -32.04 -17.18
C THR A 59 -17.53 -33.15 -16.84
N ALA A 60 -17.91 -34.40 -17.15
CA ALA A 60 -17.03 -35.55 -17.04
C ALA A 60 -15.97 -35.45 -18.15
N THR A 61 -14.74 -35.16 -17.77
CA THR A 61 -13.62 -35.14 -18.71
C THR A 61 -13.03 -36.55 -18.81
N THR A 62 -13.26 -37.17 -19.96
CA THR A 62 -12.60 -38.41 -20.37
C THR A 62 -11.18 -38.07 -20.79
N ILE A 63 -10.20 -38.65 -20.12
CA ILE A 63 -8.78 -38.55 -20.49
C ILE A 63 -8.57 -39.30 -21.79
N VAL A 64 -8.20 -38.61 -22.86
CA VAL A 64 -7.66 -39.18 -24.09
C VAL A 64 -6.19 -38.79 -24.18
N THR A 65 -5.36 -39.77 -23.96
CA THR A 65 -3.91 -39.68 -24.23
C THR A 65 -3.69 -39.75 -25.73
N SER A 66 -3.13 -38.74 -26.35
CA SER A 66 -2.63 -38.80 -27.73
C SER A 66 -1.22 -38.22 -27.79
N THR A 67 -0.28 -39.11 -27.99
CA THR A 67 1.06 -38.82 -28.51
C THR A 67 0.99 -38.59 -30.01
N THR A 68 1.53 -37.49 -30.55
CA THR A 68 2.16 -37.48 -31.88
C THR A 68 2.94 -36.21 -32.18
N ALA A 69 4.15 -36.43 -32.51
CA ALA A 69 5.23 -35.78 -33.23
C ALA A 69 5.07 -34.41 -33.92
N ALA A 70 6.20 -33.74 -33.88
CA ALA A 70 6.56 -32.45 -34.48
C ALA A 70 6.31 -32.34 -35.99
N ALA A 71 5.89 -31.14 -36.41
CA ALA A 71 6.20 -30.64 -37.75
C ALA A 71 6.49 -29.12 -37.63
N THR A 72 7.73 -28.79 -37.88
CA THR A 72 8.23 -27.43 -38.05
C THR A 72 7.68 -26.82 -39.34
N THR A 73 6.97 -25.70 -39.26
CA THR A 73 6.85 -24.76 -40.36
C THR A 73 7.09 -23.37 -39.86
N SER A 74 8.24 -22.83 -40.22
CA SER A 74 8.66 -21.45 -40.09
C SER A 74 7.76 -20.58 -40.97
N THR A 75 6.94 -19.73 -40.35
CA THR A 75 6.32 -18.58 -41.01
C THR A 75 6.80 -17.34 -40.30
N THR A 76 7.61 -16.58 -41.04
CA THR A 76 8.07 -15.25 -40.67
C THR A 76 6.84 -14.32 -40.51
N ALA A 77 6.51 -13.92 -39.28
CA ALA A 77 5.57 -12.85 -39.01
C ALA A 77 6.23 -11.52 -39.35
N PRO A 78 5.47 -10.53 -39.89
CA PRO A 78 6.01 -9.19 -40.08
C PRO A 78 6.31 -8.56 -38.72
N ALA A 79 7.46 -7.90 -38.62
CA ALA A 79 7.83 -7.08 -37.47
C ALA A 79 6.69 -6.09 -37.20
N ALA A 80 6.05 -6.22 -36.06
CA ALA A 80 5.20 -5.20 -35.51
C ALA A 80 6.10 -3.98 -35.24
N THR A 81 5.85 -2.92 -35.95
CA THR A 81 6.42 -1.60 -35.66
C THR A 81 5.81 -1.20 -34.31
N SER A 82 6.54 -1.33 -33.25
CA SER A 82 6.19 -0.70 -31.99
C SER A 82 6.23 0.80 -32.23
N THR A 83 5.06 1.40 -32.39
CA THR A 83 4.89 2.82 -32.12
C THR A 83 5.18 2.98 -30.65
N SER A 84 6.31 3.55 -30.31
CA SER A 84 6.57 4.04 -28.96
C SER A 84 5.45 5.05 -28.66
N SER A 85 4.45 4.62 -27.90
CA SER A 85 3.65 5.52 -27.10
C SER A 85 4.66 6.31 -26.29
N ALA A 86 4.53 7.63 -26.24
CA ALA A 86 5.30 8.41 -25.29
C ALA A 86 4.98 7.80 -23.92
N SER A 87 5.96 7.14 -23.29
CA SER A 87 5.81 6.64 -21.92
C SER A 87 5.50 7.86 -21.07
N GLY A 88 4.41 7.84 -20.33
CA GLY A 88 4.14 8.85 -19.32
C GLY A 88 5.34 8.92 -18.37
N SER A 89 5.48 10.01 -17.66
CA SER A 89 6.46 10.14 -16.58
C SER A 89 5.70 10.43 -15.29
N PHE A 90 6.10 9.82 -14.20
CA PHE A 90 5.60 10.21 -12.90
C PHE A 90 5.85 11.70 -12.63
N LYS A 91 4.97 12.31 -11.88
CA LYS A 91 5.18 13.65 -11.31
C LYS A 91 6.03 13.56 -10.07
N TRP A 92 5.85 12.50 -9.30
CA TRP A 92 6.53 12.25 -8.05
C TRP A 92 7.03 10.81 -7.97
N PHE A 93 8.27 10.65 -7.51
CA PHE A 93 8.82 9.35 -7.18
C PHE A 93 9.74 9.47 -5.97
N GLY A 94 9.55 8.62 -4.96
CA GLY A 94 10.23 8.83 -3.70
C GLY A 94 10.22 7.68 -2.72
N VAL A 95 10.37 8.02 -1.45
CA VAL A 95 10.57 7.08 -0.35
C VAL A 95 9.77 7.56 0.87
N ASP A 96 9.22 6.61 1.63
CA ASP A 96 8.71 6.86 2.97
C ASP A 96 9.88 6.97 3.94
N GLU A 97 9.98 8.10 4.62
CA GLU A 97 11.03 8.38 5.60
C GLU A 97 10.50 8.14 7.01
N SER A 98 10.43 6.88 7.36
CA SER A 98 9.87 6.35 8.59
C SER A 98 10.83 6.49 9.79
N CYS A 99 10.41 6.10 10.97
CA CYS A 99 11.04 6.08 12.29
C CYS A 99 10.61 7.18 13.26
N ALA A 100 9.96 8.27 12.85
CA ALA A 100 9.44 9.27 13.79
C ALA A 100 8.14 8.81 14.49
N GLU A 101 7.42 7.85 13.90
CA GLU A 101 6.26 7.18 14.45
C GLU A 101 6.59 5.99 15.36
N PHE A 102 7.81 5.44 15.35
CA PHE A 102 8.24 4.26 16.11
C PHE A 102 7.99 4.38 17.62
N GLY A 103 8.00 3.24 18.33
CA GLY A 103 7.84 3.18 19.79
C GLY A 103 6.40 3.45 20.24
N SER A 104 5.44 2.75 19.64
CA SER A 104 4.01 2.83 19.94
C SER A 104 3.60 2.43 21.36
N ASP A 105 4.49 1.74 22.09
CA ASP A 105 4.27 1.34 23.49
C ASP A 105 4.67 2.43 24.51
N ASP A 106 5.37 3.49 24.06
CA ASP A 106 5.96 4.51 24.91
C ASP A 106 5.62 5.93 24.40
N TYR A 107 4.40 6.41 24.67
CA TYR A 107 4.03 7.79 24.37
C TYR A 107 4.17 8.73 25.56
N PRO A 108 4.69 9.97 25.39
CA PRO A 108 5.18 10.53 24.12
C PRO A 108 6.57 10.03 23.72
N GLY A 109 7.24 9.18 24.54
CA GLY A 109 8.57 8.64 24.27
C GLY A 109 9.70 9.67 24.30
N THR A 110 10.91 9.21 24.01
CA THR A 110 12.13 10.03 24.02
C THR A 110 12.84 9.94 22.68
N TRP A 111 13.08 11.06 22.02
CA TRP A 111 13.84 11.13 20.78
C TRP A 111 15.23 10.49 20.93
N GLY A 112 15.59 9.64 19.97
CA GLY A 112 16.86 8.87 19.97
C GLY A 112 16.84 7.61 20.84
N ILE A 113 15.70 7.29 21.48
CA ILE A 113 15.47 6.06 22.26
C ILE A 113 14.24 5.31 21.74
N ASP A 114 13.10 5.98 21.68
CA ASP A 114 11.82 5.36 21.29
C ASP A 114 11.45 5.68 19.83
N PHE A 115 11.92 6.81 19.31
CA PHE A 115 11.75 7.24 17.93
C PHE A 115 12.92 8.12 17.47
N ILE A 116 13.06 8.31 16.15
CA ILE A 116 14.06 9.18 15.55
C ILE A 116 13.51 9.82 14.27
N PHE A 117 13.95 11.06 13.99
CA PHE A 117 13.64 11.71 12.71
C PHE A 117 14.62 11.27 11.62
N PRO A 118 14.22 11.33 10.33
CA PRO A 118 15.09 11.08 9.20
C PRO A 118 16.38 11.88 9.23
N ASP A 119 17.47 11.29 8.73
CA ASP A 119 18.77 11.97 8.66
C ASP A 119 18.83 12.85 7.40
N ASN A 120 19.18 14.12 7.57
CA ASN A 120 19.30 15.06 6.44
C ASN A 120 20.33 14.61 5.39
N SER A 121 21.35 13.83 5.76
CA SER A 121 22.34 13.35 4.79
C SER A 121 21.80 12.23 3.90
N SER A 122 20.91 11.39 4.43
CA SER A 122 20.20 10.36 3.67
C SER A 122 19.22 11.02 2.71
N LEU A 123 18.38 11.94 3.23
CA LEU A 123 17.47 12.75 2.41
C LEU A 123 18.20 13.46 1.26
N GLN A 124 19.37 14.07 1.54
CA GLN A 124 20.16 14.75 0.49
C GLN A 124 20.68 13.78 -0.55
N THR A 125 21.09 12.57 -0.15
CA THR A 125 21.57 11.54 -1.09
C THR A 125 20.45 11.17 -2.06
N LEU A 126 19.24 10.91 -1.56
CA LEU A 126 18.08 10.57 -2.39
C LEU A 126 17.64 11.74 -3.28
N LEU A 127 17.63 12.97 -2.76
CA LEU A 127 17.35 14.18 -3.55
C LEU A 127 18.35 14.36 -4.68
N ASP A 128 19.67 14.13 -4.43
CA ASP A 128 20.73 14.24 -5.44
C ASP A 128 20.61 13.16 -6.53
N GLN A 129 19.98 12.01 -6.23
CA GLN A 129 19.66 10.94 -7.18
C GLN A 129 18.39 11.24 -8.00
N GLY A 130 17.60 12.24 -7.61
CA GLY A 130 16.40 12.67 -8.33
C GLY A 130 15.07 12.24 -7.68
N PHE A 131 15.09 11.52 -6.56
CA PHE A 131 13.88 11.30 -5.77
C PHE A 131 13.33 12.65 -5.33
N ASN A 132 12.05 12.91 -5.55
CA ASN A 132 11.51 14.25 -5.41
C ASN A 132 10.27 14.33 -4.50
N ILE A 133 9.92 13.25 -3.81
CA ILE A 133 8.86 13.22 -2.83
C ILE A 133 9.23 12.30 -1.67
N PHE A 134 8.88 12.70 -0.44
CA PHE A 134 9.14 11.93 0.77
C PHE A 134 7.91 11.95 1.64
N ARG A 135 7.40 10.77 2.02
CA ARG A 135 6.34 10.64 3.02
C ARG A 135 7.00 10.51 4.38
N VAL A 136 6.55 11.31 5.35
CA VAL A 136 7.18 11.39 6.66
C VAL A 136 6.15 11.00 7.73
N PRO A 137 6.12 9.71 8.11
CA PRO A 137 5.26 9.19 9.16
C PRO A 137 5.51 9.86 10.51
N PHE A 138 4.44 10.09 11.28
CA PHE A 138 4.51 10.51 12.68
C PHE A 138 3.36 9.92 13.50
N ALA A 139 3.54 9.79 14.81
CA ALA A 139 2.47 9.39 15.70
C ALA A 139 1.71 10.64 16.22
N MET A 140 0.38 10.65 16.08
CA MET A 140 -0.49 11.73 16.57
C MET A 140 -0.30 11.95 18.08
N GLU A 141 -0.04 10.89 18.83
CA GLU A 141 0.19 10.89 20.28
C GLU A 141 1.43 11.71 20.69
N ARG A 142 2.38 11.91 19.76
CA ARG A 142 3.55 12.76 19.96
C ARG A 142 3.34 14.18 19.45
N MET A 143 2.51 14.31 18.42
CA MET A 143 2.19 15.60 17.83
C MET A 143 1.27 16.42 18.72
N LEU A 144 0.48 15.79 19.57
CA LEU A 144 -0.44 16.44 20.50
C LEU A 144 0.17 16.54 21.90
N SER A 145 -0.19 17.62 22.63
CA SER A 145 0.32 17.86 23.99
C SER A 145 -0.43 17.09 25.08
N GLU A 146 -1.62 16.59 24.79
CA GLU A 146 -2.50 15.85 25.70
C GLU A 146 -3.23 14.74 24.94
N GLU A 147 -3.81 13.77 25.63
CA GLU A 147 -4.65 12.69 25.06
C GLU A 147 -6.03 13.25 24.60
N ASP A 148 -5.99 14.26 23.75
CA ASP A 148 -7.17 14.94 23.20
C ASP A 148 -6.83 15.46 21.81
N LEU A 149 -7.58 15.03 20.79
CA LEU A 149 -7.39 15.43 19.39
C LEU A 149 -7.52 16.95 19.17
N THR A 150 -8.22 17.64 20.05
CA THR A 150 -8.40 19.09 19.99
C THR A 150 -7.33 19.88 20.76
N SER A 151 -6.41 19.19 21.44
CA SER A 151 -5.35 19.81 22.21
C SER A 151 -4.34 20.57 21.33
N ALA A 152 -3.55 21.43 21.98
CA ALA A 152 -2.48 22.13 21.29
C ALA A 152 -1.41 21.15 20.78
N LEU A 153 -0.76 21.48 19.67
CA LEU A 153 0.37 20.72 19.15
C LEU A 153 1.55 20.78 20.12
N ALA A 154 2.28 19.68 20.30
CA ALA A 154 3.43 19.56 21.17
C ALA A 154 4.64 20.32 20.59
N PRO A 155 5.10 21.46 21.18
CA PRO A 155 6.01 22.37 20.49
C PRO A 155 7.36 21.75 20.12
N ALA A 156 7.90 20.86 20.95
CA ALA A 156 9.21 20.27 20.73
C ALA A 156 9.18 19.24 19.60
N TYR A 157 8.17 18.39 19.57
CA TYR A 157 8.00 17.39 18.49
C TYR A 157 7.68 18.09 17.17
N LEU A 158 6.72 19.01 17.17
CA LEU A 158 6.36 19.82 15.99
C LEU A 158 7.58 20.56 15.41
N ALA A 159 8.44 21.14 16.24
CA ALA A 159 9.61 21.89 15.76
C ALA A 159 10.60 20.97 15.02
N ASN A 160 10.85 19.75 15.52
CA ASN A 160 11.73 18.80 14.86
C ASN A 160 11.09 18.26 13.57
N TYR A 161 9.82 17.87 13.63
CA TYR A 161 9.04 17.43 12.46
C TYR A 161 9.04 18.50 11.36
N THR A 162 8.73 19.74 11.72
CA THR A 162 8.79 20.90 10.80
C THR A 162 10.19 21.08 10.21
N GLY A 163 11.23 20.82 11.00
CA GLY A 163 12.62 20.87 10.53
C GLY A 163 12.87 19.87 9.39
N THR A 164 12.40 18.64 9.52
CA THR A 164 12.49 17.62 8.45
C THR A 164 11.69 18.03 7.22
N ILE A 165 10.43 18.42 7.38
CA ILE A 165 9.57 18.87 6.27
C ILE A 165 10.19 20.06 5.53
N ASN A 166 10.71 21.05 6.25
CA ASN A 166 11.36 22.19 5.63
C ASN A 166 12.65 21.80 4.91
N TYR A 167 13.46 20.90 5.48
CA TYR A 167 14.66 20.42 4.82
C TYR A 167 14.33 19.83 3.44
N ILE A 168 13.34 18.95 3.37
CA ILE A 168 12.88 18.34 2.10
C ILE A 168 12.45 19.43 1.11
N THR A 169 11.55 20.32 1.55
CA THR A 169 10.93 21.28 0.62
C THR A 169 11.84 22.42 0.21
N GLU A 170 12.76 22.87 1.07
CA GLU A 170 13.76 23.88 0.76
C GLU A 170 14.86 23.35 -0.20
N ASN A 171 15.03 22.02 -0.27
CA ASN A 171 15.95 21.36 -1.22
C ASN A 171 15.25 20.84 -2.48
N GLY A 172 14.01 21.26 -2.74
CA GLY A 172 13.28 21.02 -3.98
C GLY A 172 12.40 19.77 -4.00
N GLY A 173 12.33 19.02 -2.89
CA GLY A 173 11.43 17.88 -2.74
C GLY A 173 10.02 18.28 -2.35
N TRP A 174 9.10 17.32 -2.44
CA TRP A 174 7.77 17.37 -1.86
C TRP A 174 7.74 16.56 -0.57
N ALA A 175 6.94 16.97 0.40
CA ALA A 175 6.79 16.25 1.66
C ALA A 175 5.33 15.88 1.91
N ILE A 176 5.05 14.60 2.12
CA ILE A 176 3.75 14.11 2.60
C ILE A 176 3.80 14.07 4.13
N ILE A 177 2.84 14.71 4.75
CA ILE A 177 2.65 14.74 6.21
C ILE A 177 1.67 13.62 6.56
N ASP A 178 2.16 12.55 7.17
CA ASP A 178 1.43 11.32 7.43
C ASP A 178 1.25 11.05 8.93
N PRO A 179 0.02 11.21 9.47
CA PRO A 179 -0.32 10.63 10.77
C PRO A 179 -0.46 9.11 10.64
N HIS A 180 0.58 8.37 11.03
CA HIS A 180 0.70 6.92 10.82
C HIS A 180 -0.05 6.12 11.90
N ASN A 181 -1.35 6.35 11.99
CA ASN A 181 -2.16 5.96 13.16
C ASN A 181 -3.26 4.96 12.89
N TYR A 182 -3.43 4.46 11.66
CA TYR A 182 -4.42 3.41 11.32
C TYR A 182 -5.86 3.76 11.71
N GLY A 183 -6.25 5.04 11.62
CA GLY A 183 -7.55 5.53 12.08
C GLY A 183 -7.75 5.52 13.59
N ARG A 184 -6.66 5.42 14.36
CA ARG A 184 -6.70 5.26 15.82
C ARG A 184 -5.89 6.35 16.53
N PHE A 185 -6.29 6.62 17.78
CA PHE A 185 -5.56 7.48 18.69
C PHE A 185 -5.44 6.77 20.04
N TYR A 186 -4.24 6.56 20.55
CA TYR A 186 -3.95 5.66 21.68
C TYR A 186 -4.58 4.27 21.51
N GLY A 187 -4.54 3.73 20.29
CA GLY A 187 -5.09 2.41 19.96
C GLY A 187 -6.63 2.32 19.92
N VAL A 188 -7.33 3.44 20.12
CA VAL A 188 -8.80 3.53 20.05
C VAL A 188 -9.21 4.13 18.72
N VAL A 189 -10.16 3.49 18.03
CA VAL A 189 -10.73 4.02 16.78
C VAL A 189 -11.25 5.44 17.00
N ILE A 190 -10.86 6.35 16.12
CA ILE A 190 -11.31 7.75 16.14
C ILE A 190 -12.73 7.78 15.55
N ASP A 191 -13.73 8.01 16.38
CA ASP A 191 -15.14 8.12 15.98
C ASP A 191 -15.70 9.54 16.10
N ASP A 192 -14.95 10.47 16.73
CA ASP A 192 -15.29 11.91 16.76
C ASP A 192 -14.65 12.62 15.57
N THR A 193 -15.36 12.63 14.45
CA THR A 193 -14.93 13.30 13.21
C THR A 193 -14.76 14.82 13.39
N SER A 194 -15.48 15.45 14.33
CA SER A 194 -15.34 16.86 14.63
C SER A 194 -14.03 17.19 15.36
N ALA A 195 -13.62 16.32 16.28
CA ALA A 195 -12.32 16.43 16.93
C ALA A 195 -11.19 16.19 15.93
N PHE A 196 -11.35 15.22 15.03
CA PHE A 196 -10.37 14.94 13.97
C PHE A 196 -10.25 16.10 12.97
N GLN A 197 -11.36 16.73 12.59
CA GLN A 197 -11.34 17.96 11.80
C GLN A 197 -10.53 19.07 12.50
N THR A 198 -10.71 19.24 13.81
CA THR A 198 -9.97 20.23 14.60
C THR A 198 -8.47 19.92 14.64
N PHE A 199 -8.09 18.64 14.79
CA PHE A 199 -6.70 18.22 14.70
C PHE A 199 -6.09 18.66 13.36
N TRP A 200 -6.77 18.39 12.24
CA TRP A 200 -6.29 18.75 10.91
C TRP A 200 -6.24 20.28 10.69
N GLU A 201 -7.21 21.03 11.21
CA GLU A 201 -7.17 22.49 11.13
C GLU A 201 -5.94 23.05 11.87
N ASN A 202 -5.63 22.51 13.05
CA ASN A 202 -4.47 22.92 13.84
C ASN A 202 -3.15 22.55 13.16
N LEU A 203 -3.01 21.31 12.68
CA LEU A 203 -1.78 20.81 12.05
C LEU A 203 -1.54 21.48 10.69
N ALA A 204 -2.55 21.51 9.82
CA ALA A 204 -2.44 22.11 8.49
C ALA A 204 -2.14 23.61 8.57
N GLY A 205 -2.61 24.28 9.61
CA GLY A 205 -2.29 25.68 9.88
C GLY A 205 -0.79 25.97 10.02
N GLN A 206 0.02 24.97 10.39
CA GLN A 206 1.48 25.10 10.48
C GLN A 206 2.17 25.07 9.12
N PHE A 207 1.57 24.43 8.12
CA PHE A 207 2.19 24.15 6.81
C PHE A 207 1.44 24.81 5.64
N LYS A 208 0.36 25.55 5.88
CA LYS A 208 -0.52 26.11 4.84
C LYS A 208 0.18 27.03 3.83
N ASP A 209 1.29 27.64 4.21
CA ASP A 209 2.06 28.55 3.36
C ASP A 209 3.15 27.80 2.55
N ASN A 210 3.34 26.49 2.78
CA ASN A 210 4.29 25.65 2.06
C ASN A 210 3.56 24.86 0.95
N SER A 211 3.71 25.28 -0.30
CA SER A 211 3.04 24.65 -1.44
C SER A 211 3.62 23.30 -1.87
N TYR A 212 4.74 22.89 -1.30
CA TYR A 212 5.39 21.59 -1.54
C TYR A 212 5.00 20.53 -0.51
N VAL A 213 4.03 20.82 0.34
CA VAL A 213 3.44 19.86 1.28
C VAL A 213 2.22 19.21 0.66
N ILE A 214 2.05 17.92 0.94
CA ILE A 214 0.84 17.13 0.73
C ILE A 214 0.39 16.67 2.12
N PHE A 215 -0.90 16.71 2.40
CA PHE A 215 -1.45 16.19 3.65
C PHE A 215 -2.06 14.83 3.38
N ASP A 216 -1.61 13.80 4.06
CA ASP A 216 -2.20 12.49 4.08
C ASP A 216 -3.16 12.39 5.27
N THR A 217 -4.41 12.00 5.02
CA THR A 217 -5.48 12.11 6.02
C THR A 217 -5.27 11.21 7.22
N ASN A 218 -4.81 10.01 7.05
CA ASN A 218 -4.34 9.08 8.07
C ASN A 218 -3.92 7.75 7.42
N ASN A 219 -2.80 7.18 7.85
CA ASN A 219 -2.32 5.89 7.38
C ASN A 219 -3.32 4.75 7.61
N GLU A 220 -3.63 4.00 6.57
CA GLU A 220 -4.17 2.63 6.56
C GLU A 220 -5.34 2.36 7.51
N TYR A 221 -6.47 2.99 7.29
CA TYR A 221 -7.70 2.62 7.99
C TYR A 221 -8.02 1.13 7.79
N HIS A 222 -8.39 0.44 8.86
CA HIS A 222 -8.77 -0.97 8.78
C HIS A 222 -9.76 -1.35 9.88
N ASP A 223 -10.68 -2.26 9.54
CA ASP A 223 -11.71 -2.80 10.46
C ASP A 223 -12.76 -1.79 10.96
N GLU A 224 -12.77 -0.54 10.47
CA GLU A 224 -13.82 0.44 10.71
C GLU A 224 -15.01 0.25 9.75
N ASP A 225 -16.17 0.76 10.14
CA ASP A 225 -17.28 0.92 9.21
C ASP A 225 -16.85 1.88 8.07
N GLN A 226 -17.08 1.50 6.81
CA GLN A 226 -16.68 2.29 5.65
C GLN A 226 -17.24 3.71 5.67
N SER A 227 -18.44 3.91 6.19
CA SER A 227 -19.01 5.25 6.38
C SER A 227 -18.20 6.13 7.34
N LEU A 228 -17.57 5.54 8.37
CA LEU A 228 -16.68 6.28 9.27
C LEU A 228 -15.39 6.68 8.54
N VAL A 229 -14.79 5.78 7.76
CA VAL A 229 -13.60 6.08 6.95
C VAL A 229 -13.88 7.22 5.97
N PHE A 230 -15.04 7.21 5.30
CA PHE A 230 -15.48 8.32 4.45
C PHE A 230 -15.60 9.63 5.23
N ASP A 231 -16.30 9.62 6.37
CA ASP A 231 -16.54 10.81 7.19
C ASP A 231 -15.24 11.36 7.80
N MET A 232 -14.29 10.49 8.16
CA MET A 232 -12.96 10.88 8.65
C MET A 232 -12.15 11.58 7.56
N ASN A 233 -12.09 11.02 6.36
CA ASN A 233 -11.43 11.64 5.22
C ASN A 233 -12.05 13.02 4.89
N GLN A 234 -13.38 13.12 4.85
CA GLN A 234 -14.04 14.41 4.58
C GLN A 234 -13.78 15.42 5.70
N ALA A 235 -13.77 14.99 6.98
CA ALA A 235 -13.46 15.86 8.11
C ALA A 235 -12.01 16.39 8.05
N ALA A 236 -11.05 15.53 7.65
CA ALA A 236 -9.66 15.94 7.43
C ALA A 236 -9.56 17.00 6.31
N ILE A 237 -10.19 16.75 5.16
CA ILE A 237 -10.24 17.70 4.04
C ILE A 237 -10.80 19.04 4.50
N ASP A 238 -11.94 19.02 5.20
CA ASP A 238 -12.61 20.22 5.67
C ASP A 238 -11.75 21.00 6.66
N GLY A 239 -11.06 20.32 7.59
CA GLY A 239 -10.12 20.91 8.54
C GLY A 239 -8.91 21.56 7.87
N ILE A 240 -8.29 20.84 6.92
CA ILE A 240 -7.15 21.33 6.15
C ILE A 240 -7.53 22.61 5.39
N ARG A 241 -8.69 22.62 4.73
CA ARG A 241 -9.16 23.81 4.00
C ARG A 241 -9.59 24.95 4.93
N ALA A 242 -10.17 24.64 6.09
CA ALA A 242 -10.49 25.63 7.12
C ALA A 242 -9.24 26.35 7.67
N ALA A 243 -8.11 25.64 7.76
CA ALA A 243 -6.82 26.25 8.12
C ALA A 243 -6.30 27.27 7.10
N GLY A 244 -6.86 27.27 5.88
CA GLY A 244 -6.43 28.12 4.77
C GLY A 244 -5.35 27.49 3.88
N ALA A 245 -5.11 26.21 3.99
CA ALA A 245 -4.22 25.44 3.12
C ALA A 245 -4.90 25.16 1.77
N THR A 246 -4.76 26.05 0.79
CA THR A 246 -5.48 25.99 -0.50
C THR A 246 -4.61 25.56 -1.68
N SER A 247 -3.27 25.57 -1.51
CA SER A 247 -2.33 25.18 -2.57
C SER A 247 -1.97 23.69 -2.54
N GLN A 248 -2.12 23.03 -1.39
CA GLN A 248 -1.67 21.68 -1.12
C GLN A 248 -2.63 20.63 -1.68
N TYR A 249 -2.07 19.49 -2.12
CA TYR A 249 -2.84 18.28 -2.33
C TYR A 249 -3.21 17.65 -0.99
N ILE A 250 -4.28 16.87 -0.99
CA ILE A 250 -4.71 16.04 0.15
C ILE A 250 -4.77 14.61 -0.35
N ALA A 251 -3.94 13.75 0.20
CA ALA A 251 -3.97 12.33 0.01
C ALA A 251 -5.05 11.73 0.93
N VAL A 252 -5.97 10.97 0.38
CA VAL A 252 -7.02 10.29 1.11
C VAL A 252 -6.78 8.79 1.04
N GLU A 253 -6.89 8.13 2.17
CA GLU A 253 -6.70 6.69 2.26
C GLU A 253 -8.01 5.94 2.52
N GLY A 254 -8.04 4.69 2.09
CA GLY A 254 -9.19 3.82 2.22
C GLY A 254 -9.11 2.86 3.40
N ASN A 255 -10.21 2.14 3.61
CA ASN A 255 -10.29 0.99 4.50
C ASN A 255 -9.50 -0.20 3.94
N ALA A 256 -9.41 -1.28 4.71
CA ALA A 256 -8.66 -2.49 4.36
C ALA A 256 -7.19 -2.18 4.00
N TYR A 257 -6.55 -1.37 4.88
CA TYR A 257 -5.15 -0.94 4.75
C TYR A 257 -4.88 -0.21 3.42
N THR A 258 -5.85 0.57 2.96
CA THR A 258 -5.81 1.35 1.71
C THR A 258 -5.28 0.58 0.48
N GLY A 259 -5.41 -0.75 0.50
CA GLY A 259 -4.82 -1.64 -0.49
C GLY A 259 -5.35 -1.40 -1.90
N ALA A 260 -4.46 -1.22 -2.89
CA ALA A 260 -4.85 -1.07 -4.29
C ALA A 260 -5.57 -2.33 -4.81
N TRP A 261 -5.14 -3.51 -4.38
CA TRP A 261 -5.74 -4.78 -4.70
C TRP A 261 -7.21 -4.89 -4.24
N SER A 262 -7.50 -4.40 -3.03
CA SER A 262 -8.83 -4.47 -2.42
C SER A 262 -9.66 -3.20 -2.59
N TRP A 263 -9.13 -2.17 -3.26
CA TRP A 263 -9.73 -0.86 -3.36
C TRP A 263 -11.18 -0.88 -3.86
N THR A 264 -11.44 -1.60 -4.93
CA THR A 264 -12.78 -1.66 -5.55
C THR A 264 -13.80 -2.47 -4.74
N GLU A 265 -13.34 -3.23 -3.75
CA GLU A 265 -14.22 -3.98 -2.83
C GLU A 265 -14.70 -3.11 -1.66
N TYR A 266 -13.82 -2.24 -1.12
CA TYR A 266 -14.09 -1.51 0.11
C TYR A 266 -14.30 -0.01 -0.08
N ASN A 267 -13.65 0.65 -1.05
CA ASN A 267 -13.39 2.09 -1.03
C ASN A 267 -14.04 2.87 -2.19
N THR A 268 -14.98 2.27 -2.92
CA THR A 268 -15.56 2.91 -4.12
C THR A 268 -16.36 4.17 -3.82
N ASP A 269 -16.92 4.32 -2.63
CA ASP A 269 -17.69 5.48 -2.17
C ASP A 269 -16.82 6.73 -1.96
N LEU A 270 -15.50 6.55 -1.72
CA LEU A 270 -14.54 7.65 -1.60
C LEU A 270 -14.49 8.53 -2.86
N ALA A 271 -14.92 8.01 -4.02
CA ALA A 271 -15.10 8.84 -5.22
C ALA A 271 -16.01 10.06 -5.00
N SER A 272 -16.85 10.02 -3.97
CA SER A 272 -17.81 11.09 -3.62
C SER A 272 -17.23 12.16 -2.68
N LEU A 273 -15.99 11.98 -2.18
CA LEU A 273 -15.32 13.01 -1.38
C LEU A 273 -15.21 14.31 -2.15
N THR A 274 -15.32 15.41 -1.44
CA THR A 274 -15.33 16.76 -2.01
C THR A 274 -14.23 17.63 -1.43
N ASP A 275 -13.57 18.39 -2.29
CA ASP A 275 -12.57 19.38 -1.92
C ASP A 275 -12.81 20.68 -2.71
N SER A 276 -12.84 21.82 -2.04
CA SER A 276 -13.06 23.13 -2.67
C SER A 276 -11.99 23.50 -3.70
N GLU A 277 -10.79 22.97 -3.54
CA GLU A 277 -9.63 23.23 -4.41
C GLU A 277 -9.44 22.16 -5.50
N ASN A 278 -10.21 21.06 -5.48
CA ASN A 278 -10.11 19.92 -6.40
C ASN A 278 -8.70 19.31 -6.44
N LYS A 279 -8.09 19.07 -5.27
CA LYS A 279 -6.72 18.56 -5.11
C LYS A 279 -6.65 17.29 -4.27
N ILE A 280 -7.68 16.44 -4.36
CA ILE A 280 -7.64 15.12 -3.74
C ILE A 280 -6.74 14.19 -4.57
N LEU A 281 -5.84 13.48 -3.89
CA LEU A 281 -5.13 12.30 -4.34
C LEU A 281 -5.71 11.07 -3.64
N TYR A 282 -5.90 9.99 -4.35
CA TYR A 282 -6.28 8.72 -3.74
C TYR A 282 -4.99 7.94 -3.47
N GLU A 283 -4.60 7.87 -2.21
CA GLU A 283 -3.40 7.16 -1.79
C GLU A 283 -3.73 5.70 -1.55
N MET A 284 -2.95 4.83 -2.19
CA MET A 284 -3.12 3.39 -2.10
C MET A 284 -1.77 2.74 -1.82
N HIS A 285 -1.79 1.66 -1.05
CA HIS A 285 -0.61 0.85 -0.75
C HIS A 285 -0.68 -0.49 -1.46
N GLN A 286 0.46 -1.05 -1.86
CA GLN A 286 0.47 -2.37 -2.48
C GLN A 286 1.77 -3.13 -2.20
N TYR A 287 1.66 -4.14 -1.39
CA TYR A 287 2.74 -5.11 -1.18
C TYR A 287 2.54 -6.36 -2.06
N LEU A 288 3.62 -7.11 -2.29
CA LEU A 288 3.71 -8.14 -3.33
C LEU A 288 3.82 -9.56 -2.76
N ASP A 289 3.86 -9.70 -1.46
CA ASP A 289 3.85 -10.96 -0.72
C ASP A 289 2.45 -11.61 -0.70
N SER A 290 2.35 -12.80 -0.13
CA SER A 290 1.16 -13.65 -0.26
C SER A 290 -0.13 -13.04 0.26
N ASP A 291 -0.07 -12.25 1.33
CA ASP A 291 -1.22 -11.61 1.98
C ASP A 291 -1.25 -10.07 1.84
N SER A 292 -0.32 -9.53 1.04
CA SER A 292 -0.19 -8.09 0.80
C SER A 292 0.18 -7.26 2.04
N SER A 293 0.83 -7.88 3.02
CA SER A 293 1.21 -7.21 4.28
C SER A 293 2.58 -6.52 4.24
N GLY A 294 3.43 -6.86 3.24
CA GLY A 294 4.82 -6.38 3.19
C GLY A 294 5.73 -7.01 4.25
N THR A 295 5.30 -8.07 4.91
CA THR A 295 6.08 -8.72 5.98
C THR A 295 6.99 -9.84 5.50
N SER A 296 6.83 -10.29 4.25
CA SER A 296 7.65 -11.33 3.63
C SER A 296 8.50 -10.76 2.49
N ASP A 297 9.74 -11.25 2.41
CA ASP A 297 10.68 -10.97 1.32
C ASP A 297 10.41 -11.79 0.03
N GLU A 298 9.37 -12.62 0.02
CA GLU A 298 8.97 -13.42 -1.13
C GLU A 298 7.72 -12.84 -1.81
N CYS A 299 7.82 -12.51 -3.09
CA CYS A 299 6.67 -12.11 -3.89
C CYS A 299 5.93 -13.33 -4.44
N VAL A 300 4.60 -13.21 -4.60
CA VAL A 300 3.75 -14.31 -5.11
C VAL A 300 4.23 -14.84 -6.46
N ASN A 301 4.55 -13.95 -7.38
CA ASN A 301 5.13 -14.20 -8.69
C ASN A 301 5.60 -12.87 -9.31
N SER A 302 6.25 -12.92 -10.48
CA SER A 302 6.78 -11.73 -11.14
C SER A 302 5.75 -10.80 -11.81
N THR A 303 4.46 -11.15 -11.81
CA THR A 303 3.39 -10.30 -12.37
C THR A 303 2.43 -9.76 -11.32
N ILE A 304 2.60 -10.17 -10.06
CA ILE A 304 1.65 -9.87 -8.98
C ILE A 304 1.42 -8.37 -8.77
N GLY A 305 2.42 -7.53 -9.01
CA GLY A 305 2.30 -6.09 -8.89
C GLY A 305 1.27 -5.52 -9.86
N VAL A 306 1.40 -5.85 -11.15
CA VAL A 306 0.43 -5.45 -12.19
C VAL A 306 -0.96 -6.02 -11.89
N ASP A 307 -1.04 -7.31 -11.52
CA ASP A 307 -2.30 -7.97 -11.25
C ASP A 307 -3.07 -7.26 -10.12
N ARG A 308 -2.37 -6.78 -9.09
CA ARG A 308 -2.98 -6.12 -7.92
C ARG A 308 -3.37 -4.67 -8.15
N VAL A 309 -2.64 -3.91 -8.96
CA VAL A 309 -2.97 -2.47 -9.16
C VAL A 309 -3.95 -2.23 -10.31
N THR A 310 -4.22 -3.24 -11.16
CA THR A 310 -5.05 -3.08 -12.37
C THR A 310 -6.47 -2.61 -12.06
N SER A 311 -7.14 -3.17 -11.05
CA SER A 311 -8.52 -2.80 -10.71
C SER A 311 -8.62 -1.38 -10.14
N ALA A 312 -7.64 -0.97 -9.35
CA ALA A 312 -7.54 0.40 -8.83
C ALA A 312 -7.30 1.41 -9.95
N THR A 313 -6.42 1.08 -10.91
CA THR A 313 -6.19 1.90 -12.10
C THR A 313 -7.48 2.15 -12.90
N GLN A 314 -8.24 1.09 -13.15
CA GLN A 314 -9.54 1.20 -13.83
C GLN A 314 -10.51 2.07 -13.05
N TRP A 315 -10.57 1.91 -11.73
CA TRP A 315 -11.43 2.73 -10.89
C TRP A 315 -11.05 4.22 -10.93
N LEU A 316 -9.77 4.56 -10.89
CA LEU A 316 -9.30 5.95 -11.04
C LEU A 316 -9.73 6.53 -12.39
N GLN A 317 -9.53 5.79 -13.49
CA GLN A 317 -9.91 6.19 -14.84
C GLN A 317 -11.42 6.39 -14.98
N GLU A 318 -12.22 5.43 -14.51
CA GLU A 318 -13.68 5.46 -14.61
C GLU A 318 -14.31 6.61 -13.82
N ASN A 319 -13.70 6.99 -12.68
CA ASN A 319 -14.19 8.07 -11.83
C ASN A 319 -13.51 9.42 -12.11
N GLY A 320 -12.57 9.49 -13.07
CA GLY A 320 -11.82 10.71 -13.38
C GLY A 320 -11.02 11.21 -12.20
N LYS A 321 -10.43 10.30 -11.43
CA LYS A 321 -9.63 10.55 -10.24
C LYS A 321 -8.16 10.34 -10.53
N VAL A 322 -7.30 10.86 -9.64
CA VAL A 322 -5.86 10.65 -9.68
C VAL A 322 -5.39 10.09 -8.35
N GLY A 323 -4.42 9.19 -8.39
CA GLY A 323 -3.87 8.51 -7.22
C GLY A 323 -2.36 8.60 -7.14
N ILE A 324 -1.86 8.09 -6.03
CA ILE A 324 -0.45 7.86 -5.76
C ILE A 324 -0.32 6.48 -5.09
N LEU A 325 0.72 5.73 -5.44
CA LEU A 325 1.07 4.52 -4.70
C LEU A 325 1.94 4.94 -3.52
N GLY A 326 1.32 5.12 -2.34
CA GLY A 326 1.97 5.69 -1.16
C GLY A 326 3.00 4.76 -0.53
N GLU A 327 2.77 3.44 -0.61
CA GLU A 327 3.71 2.44 -0.11
C GLU A 327 3.78 1.24 -1.06
N PHE A 328 5.01 0.80 -1.34
CA PHE A 328 5.30 -0.49 -1.95
C PHE A 328 6.70 -0.95 -1.56
N ALA A 329 6.93 -2.27 -1.56
CA ALA A 329 8.25 -2.86 -1.36
C ALA A 329 8.34 -4.23 -2.04
N GLY A 330 9.57 -4.78 -2.11
CA GLY A 330 9.84 -6.14 -2.54
C GLY A 330 11.09 -6.69 -1.88
N GLY A 331 11.21 -8.01 -1.75
CA GLY A 331 12.41 -8.66 -1.24
C GLY A 331 13.56 -8.61 -2.25
N PRO A 332 14.82 -8.73 -1.80
CA PRO A 332 16.00 -8.66 -2.67
C PRO A 332 16.22 -9.98 -3.44
N ASN A 333 15.31 -10.30 -4.33
CA ASN A 333 15.34 -11.48 -5.20
C ASN A 333 14.75 -11.20 -6.58
N ASP A 334 15.10 -12.03 -7.57
CA ASP A 334 14.75 -11.81 -8.97
C ASP A 334 13.23 -11.76 -9.21
N VAL A 335 12.43 -12.56 -8.48
CA VAL A 335 10.97 -12.59 -8.64
C VAL A 335 10.34 -11.28 -8.18
N CYS A 336 10.78 -10.75 -7.03
CA CYS A 336 10.31 -9.45 -6.54
C CYS A 336 10.83 -8.30 -7.41
N TYR A 337 12.06 -8.39 -7.91
CA TYR A 337 12.62 -7.39 -8.84
C TYR A 337 11.73 -7.24 -10.09
N GLU A 338 11.44 -8.37 -10.78
CA GLU A 338 10.56 -8.37 -11.95
C GLU A 338 9.13 -7.88 -11.61
N ALA A 339 8.62 -8.21 -10.41
CA ALA A 339 7.28 -7.81 -9.99
C ALA A 339 7.19 -6.30 -9.67
N VAL A 340 8.22 -5.73 -9.05
CA VAL A 340 8.34 -4.28 -8.79
C VAL A 340 8.51 -3.52 -10.09
N GLU A 341 9.45 -3.93 -10.97
CA GLU A 341 9.68 -3.32 -12.27
C GLU A 341 8.39 -3.30 -13.10
N GLY A 342 7.74 -4.46 -13.26
CA GLY A 342 6.50 -4.55 -14.03
C GLY A 342 5.36 -3.71 -13.46
N MET A 343 5.25 -3.59 -12.12
CA MET A 343 4.25 -2.73 -11.47
C MET A 343 4.53 -1.26 -11.77
N LEU A 344 5.77 -0.81 -11.59
CA LEU A 344 6.15 0.58 -11.82
C LEU A 344 6.01 0.98 -13.29
N ASP A 345 6.40 0.10 -14.23
CA ASP A 345 6.16 0.29 -15.66
C ASP A 345 4.68 0.50 -15.97
N TYR A 346 3.82 -0.39 -15.41
CA TYR A 346 2.37 -0.29 -15.60
C TYR A 346 1.79 1.02 -15.02
N LEU A 347 2.20 1.42 -13.82
CA LEU A 347 1.77 2.67 -13.21
C LEU A 347 2.23 3.88 -14.02
N GLN A 348 3.47 3.87 -14.52
CA GLN A 348 4.03 4.93 -15.36
C GLN A 348 3.35 5.01 -16.72
N GLU A 349 3.00 3.88 -17.35
CA GLU A 349 2.16 3.84 -18.55
C GLU A 349 0.76 4.45 -18.35
N ASN A 350 0.26 4.43 -17.10
CA ASN A 350 -1.01 5.01 -16.67
C ASN A 350 -0.82 6.29 -15.83
N SER A 351 0.23 7.08 -16.12
CA SER A 351 0.56 8.31 -15.37
C SER A 351 -0.42 9.46 -15.57
N ASP A 352 -1.43 9.28 -16.40
CA ASP A 352 -2.61 10.15 -16.48
C ASP A 352 -3.50 10.04 -15.23
N VAL A 353 -3.43 8.92 -14.51
CA VAL A 353 -4.16 8.70 -13.25
C VAL A 353 -3.23 8.37 -12.08
N TRP A 354 -2.05 7.78 -12.29
CA TRP A 354 -1.06 7.55 -11.25
C TRP A 354 0.02 8.62 -11.27
N LEU A 355 -0.03 9.53 -10.30
CA LEU A 355 0.90 10.67 -10.29
C LEU A 355 2.27 10.34 -9.72
N GLY A 356 2.43 9.23 -9.02
CA GLY A 356 3.70 8.83 -8.44
C GLY A 356 3.64 7.55 -7.63
N ALA A 357 4.81 7.17 -7.07
CA ALA A 357 4.95 6.04 -6.18
C ALA A 357 6.07 6.29 -5.15
N LEU A 358 5.96 5.67 -3.96
CA LEU A 358 6.93 5.77 -2.87
C LEU A 358 7.31 4.37 -2.36
N TRP A 359 8.60 4.17 -2.17
CA TRP A 359 9.13 2.93 -1.59
C TRP A 359 9.02 2.94 -0.07
N TRP A 360 8.53 1.87 0.53
CA TRP A 360 8.55 1.61 1.97
C TRP A 360 9.80 0.79 2.35
N ALA A 361 10.76 1.24 3.18
CA ALA A 361 10.90 2.58 3.69
C ALA A 361 12.38 2.89 3.92
N GLY A 362 12.74 4.17 3.83
CA GLY A 362 13.95 4.75 4.38
C GLY A 362 13.80 5.06 5.87
N GLY A 363 14.91 5.49 6.47
CA GLY A 363 14.96 5.86 7.87
C GLY A 363 16.03 5.08 8.66
N PRO A 364 16.60 5.72 9.70
CA PRO A 364 17.86 5.23 10.29
C PRO A 364 17.74 3.98 11.16
N TRP A 365 16.54 3.51 11.50
CA TRP A 365 16.35 2.39 12.44
C TRP A 365 15.75 1.12 11.81
N TRP A 366 15.65 1.03 10.49
CA TRP A 366 15.18 -0.18 9.82
C TRP A 366 16.19 -1.34 9.87
N GLY A 367 17.48 -1.04 10.10
CA GLY A 367 18.52 -2.06 10.29
C GLY A 367 18.67 -3.02 9.10
N ASP A 368 18.60 -4.33 9.39
CA ASP A 368 18.76 -5.40 8.40
C ASP A 368 17.39 -5.84 7.80
N THR A 369 16.38 -4.99 7.81
CA THR A 369 15.08 -5.29 7.19
C THR A 369 15.24 -5.30 5.68
N PHE A 370 14.68 -6.28 4.98
CA PHE A 370 14.87 -6.51 3.54
C PHE A 370 14.46 -5.32 2.66
N TYR A 371 13.51 -4.50 3.10
CA TYR A 371 13.07 -3.31 2.37
C TYR A 371 13.75 -2.02 2.83
N ALA A 372 14.69 -2.05 3.79
CA ALA A 372 15.38 -0.86 4.28
C ALA A 372 16.04 -0.08 3.12
N PHE A 373 15.58 1.14 2.86
CA PHE A 373 16.05 1.99 1.77
C PHE A 373 16.91 3.16 2.28
N GLU A 374 17.55 2.97 3.42
CA GLU A 374 18.44 3.97 4.01
C GLU A 374 19.82 3.95 3.33
N PRO A 375 20.23 5.05 2.63
CA PRO A 375 21.55 5.14 2.05
C PRO A 375 22.67 5.14 3.10
N PRO A 376 23.86 4.58 2.83
CA PRO A 376 24.21 3.86 1.60
C PRO A 376 24.08 2.34 1.71
N SER A 377 23.53 1.80 2.77
CA SER A 377 23.72 0.39 3.14
C SER A 377 22.43 -0.38 3.47
N GLY A 378 21.27 0.23 3.40
CA GLY A 378 19.99 -0.48 3.53
C GLY A 378 19.90 -1.62 2.51
N GLU A 379 19.37 -2.79 2.89
CA GLU A 379 19.33 -3.96 2.01
C GLU A 379 18.50 -3.68 0.75
N GLY A 380 17.31 -3.05 0.92
CA GLY A 380 16.48 -2.58 -0.18
C GLY A 380 17.19 -1.52 -1.03
N TYR A 381 17.90 -0.56 -0.41
CA TYR A 381 18.66 0.44 -1.14
C TYR A 381 19.73 -0.20 -2.03
N VAL A 382 20.59 -1.07 -1.48
CA VAL A 382 21.67 -1.73 -2.23
C VAL A 382 21.13 -2.56 -3.40
N TYR A 383 19.94 -3.14 -3.27
CA TYR A 383 19.38 -4.01 -4.30
C TYR A 383 18.55 -3.27 -5.35
N TYR A 384 17.76 -2.27 -4.94
CA TYR A 384 16.77 -1.63 -5.81
C TYR A 384 17.12 -0.22 -6.28
N ASP A 385 18.11 0.44 -5.70
CA ASP A 385 18.45 1.84 -6.01
C ASP A 385 18.55 2.12 -7.52
N SER A 386 19.34 1.29 -8.23
CA SER A 386 19.51 1.45 -9.68
C SER A 386 18.23 1.23 -10.50
N LEU A 387 17.29 0.41 -10.02
CA LEU A 387 16.00 0.24 -10.67
C LEU A 387 15.12 1.46 -10.41
N LEU A 388 15.05 1.89 -9.17
CA LEU A 388 14.15 2.97 -8.77
C LEU A 388 14.58 4.33 -9.36
N GLU A 389 15.89 4.56 -9.57
CA GLU A 389 16.39 5.74 -10.30
C GLU A 389 15.84 5.86 -11.73
N GLU A 390 15.39 4.76 -12.36
CA GLU A 390 14.82 4.81 -13.72
C GLU A 390 13.43 5.49 -13.75
N TYR A 391 12.76 5.57 -12.60
CA TYR A 391 11.40 6.12 -12.45
C TYR A 391 11.36 7.53 -11.90
N VAL A 392 12.50 8.11 -11.50
CA VAL A 392 12.54 9.49 -11.00
C VAL A 392 12.16 10.48 -12.12
N PRO A 393 11.39 11.52 -11.80
CA PRO A 393 10.99 12.53 -12.78
C PRO A 393 12.20 13.30 -13.36
N SER A 394 12.22 13.49 -14.67
CA SER A 394 13.32 14.15 -15.42
C SER A 394 13.21 15.68 -15.43
#